data_38dcef4de512586772c7d4163a29b611
#
_entry.id   38dcef4de512586772c7d4163a29b611
#
_cell.length_a   1.000
_cell.length_b   1.000
_cell.length_c   1.000
_cell.angle_alpha   90.00
_cell.angle_beta   90.00
_cell.angle_gamma   90.00
#
_symmetry.space_group_name_H-M   'P 1'
#
loop_
_entity.id
_entity.type
_entity.pdbx_description
1 polymer ?
#
loop_
_entity_poly.entity_id
_entity_poly.type
_entity_poly.pdbx_seq_one_letter_code
_entity_poly.pdbx_strand_id
1 'polypeptide(L)'
;MLNVEYITNKIKNIIFSSGFDLVGISEAQRLEDYAHLEKWIEYGYQGDMKYMENVSKRSDVREIDGSFKSVISCAINYNSINNEVSSSKAEEQKLGWISRYAMGDDYHYIIKKMLKS
;
A
#
# COMPACT_ATOMS: atom_id res chain seq x y z
N MET A 1 29.32 16.83 -2.80
CA MET A 1 27.87 16.85 -3.13
C MET A 1 27.35 15.42 -3.06
N LEU A 2 26.36 15.17 -2.23
CA LEU A 2 25.79 13.83 -2.16
C LEU A 2 25.12 13.50 -3.50
N ASN A 3 25.54 12.40 -4.11
CA ASN A 3 24.93 11.95 -5.38
C ASN A 3 23.53 11.41 -5.06
N VAL A 4 22.49 12.09 -5.56
CA VAL A 4 21.08 11.72 -5.35
C VAL A 4 20.80 10.29 -5.80
N GLU A 5 21.38 9.89 -6.94
CA GLU A 5 21.24 8.54 -7.48
C GLU A 5 21.82 7.49 -6.52
N TYR A 6 22.99 7.74 -5.96
CA TYR A 6 23.63 6.85 -4.98
C TYR A 6 22.74 6.68 -3.74
N ILE A 7 22.20 7.79 -3.21
CA ILE A 7 21.31 7.75 -2.04
C ILE A 7 20.02 6.98 -2.35
N THR A 8 19.41 7.27 -3.50
CA THR A 8 18.19 6.58 -3.96
C THR A 8 18.41 5.08 -4.05
N ASN A 9 19.51 4.64 -4.69
CA ASN A 9 19.83 3.23 -4.81
C ASN A 9 20.12 2.58 -3.45
N LYS A 10 20.80 3.28 -2.55
CA LYS A 10 21.06 2.80 -1.20
C LYS A 10 19.75 2.58 -0.42
N ILE A 11 18.82 3.54 -0.48
CA ILE A 11 17.49 3.41 0.15
C ILE A 11 16.73 2.21 -0.44
N LYS A 12 16.68 2.08 -1.75
CA LYS A 12 16.00 0.94 -2.40
C LYS A 12 16.59 -0.41 -1.96
N ASN A 13 17.92 -0.51 -1.88
CA ASN A 13 18.58 -1.74 -1.44
C ASN A 13 18.26 -2.10 0.01
N ILE A 14 18.17 -1.11 0.91
CA ILE A 14 17.76 -1.34 2.29
C ILE A 14 16.33 -1.88 2.34
N ILE A 15 15.41 -1.30 1.57
CA ILE A 15 14.01 -1.72 1.53
C ILE A 15 13.87 -3.14 0.97
N PHE A 16 14.57 -3.48 -0.11
CA PHE A 16 14.60 -4.86 -0.61
C PHE A 16 15.17 -5.84 0.42
N SER A 17 16.23 -5.44 1.13
CA SER A 17 16.82 -6.27 2.20
C SER A 17 15.87 -6.46 3.38
N SER A 18 14.91 -5.55 3.59
CA SER A 18 13.87 -5.67 4.60
C SER A 18 12.71 -6.61 4.18
N GLY A 19 12.75 -7.15 2.96
CA GLY A 19 11.81 -8.17 2.47
C GLY A 19 10.68 -7.65 1.58
N PHE A 20 10.72 -6.39 1.16
CA PHE A 20 9.77 -5.88 0.16
C PHE A 20 10.13 -6.32 -1.25
N ASP A 21 9.13 -6.59 -2.08
CA ASP A 21 9.30 -7.05 -3.46
C ASP A 21 9.45 -5.90 -4.44
N LEU A 22 8.82 -4.75 -4.17
CA LEU A 22 8.91 -3.57 -5.01
C LEU A 22 9.10 -2.32 -4.14
N VAL A 23 9.79 -1.33 -4.70
CA VAL A 23 9.97 -0.02 -4.10
C VAL A 23 9.99 1.07 -5.16
N GLY A 24 9.24 2.14 -4.93
CA GLY A 24 9.24 3.36 -5.71
C GLY A 24 9.54 4.57 -4.85
N ILE A 25 10.20 5.57 -5.40
CA ILE A 25 10.43 6.86 -4.75
C ILE A 25 9.95 7.94 -5.71
N SER A 26 9.07 8.81 -5.22
CA SER A 26 8.51 9.94 -5.96
C SER A 26 8.64 11.23 -5.16
N GLU A 27 8.50 12.36 -5.83
CA GLU A 27 8.37 13.65 -5.18
C GLU A 27 7.04 13.75 -4.43
N ALA A 28 7.05 14.43 -3.28
CA ALA A 28 5.83 14.77 -2.55
C ALA A 28 5.10 15.91 -3.28
N GLN A 29 4.02 15.59 -3.94
CA GLN A 29 3.22 16.53 -4.72
C GLN A 29 1.73 16.19 -4.62
N ARG A 30 0.90 17.15 -5.02
CA ARG A 30 -0.53 16.91 -5.16
C ARG A 30 -0.78 15.90 -6.28
N LEU A 31 -1.64 14.91 -6.01
CA LEU A 31 -2.01 13.88 -6.98
C LEU A 31 -3.06 14.43 -7.95
N GLU A 32 -2.85 14.28 -9.26
CA GLU A 32 -3.81 14.70 -10.28
C GLU A 32 -5.13 13.90 -10.23
N ASP A 33 -5.02 12.61 -9.88
CA ASP A 33 -6.17 11.68 -9.78
C ASP A 33 -7.12 11.99 -8.59
N TYR A 34 -6.78 12.96 -7.77
CA TYR A 34 -7.57 13.38 -6.64
C TYR A 34 -9.03 13.73 -6.98
N ALA A 35 -9.27 14.33 -8.16
CA ALA A 35 -10.62 14.67 -8.61
C ALA A 35 -11.55 13.44 -8.75
N HIS A 36 -10.98 12.26 -9.01
CA HIS A 36 -11.75 11.01 -9.05
C HIS A 36 -12.20 10.59 -7.66
N LEU A 37 -11.34 10.77 -6.64
CA LEU A 37 -11.69 10.48 -5.25
C LEU A 37 -12.79 11.42 -4.75
N GLU A 38 -12.74 12.72 -5.08
CA GLU A 38 -13.79 13.67 -4.70
C GLU A 38 -15.15 13.24 -5.23
N LYS A 39 -15.24 12.93 -6.53
CA LYS A 39 -16.48 12.45 -7.15
C LYS A 39 -16.97 11.14 -6.53
N TRP A 40 -16.06 10.23 -6.21
CA TRP A 40 -16.40 8.96 -5.58
C TRP A 40 -17.02 9.17 -4.20
N ILE A 41 -16.51 10.14 -3.43
CA ILE A 41 -17.08 10.56 -2.14
C ILE A 41 -18.43 11.26 -2.33
N GLU A 42 -18.55 12.19 -3.30
CA GLU A 42 -19.80 12.88 -3.60
C GLU A 42 -20.94 11.91 -3.93
N TYR A 43 -20.64 10.81 -4.59
CA TYR A 43 -21.61 9.76 -4.88
C TYR A 43 -21.92 8.83 -3.69
N GLY A 44 -21.27 9.03 -2.55
CA GLY A 44 -21.48 8.20 -1.35
C GLY A 44 -20.91 6.79 -1.46
N TYR A 45 -20.01 6.54 -2.41
CA TYR A 45 -19.45 5.21 -2.67
C TYR A 45 -18.51 4.72 -1.56
N GLN A 46 -18.06 5.60 -0.68
CA GLN A 46 -17.28 5.25 0.52
C GLN A 46 -18.10 4.47 1.56
N GLY A 47 -19.45 4.53 1.50
CA GLY A 47 -20.32 3.88 2.49
C GLY A 47 -19.94 4.32 3.91
N ASP A 48 -19.71 3.34 4.80
CA ASP A 48 -19.33 3.60 6.20
C ASP A 48 -17.85 3.93 6.41
N MET A 49 -17.04 4.01 5.35
CA MET A 49 -15.60 4.33 5.42
C MET A 49 -15.35 5.84 5.59
N LYS A 50 -15.81 6.39 6.71
CA LYS A 50 -15.68 7.84 7.01
C LYS A 50 -14.27 8.38 6.95
N TYR A 51 -13.26 7.54 7.20
CA TYR A 51 -11.85 7.93 7.08
C TYR A 51 -11.47 8.32 5.64
N MET A 52 -12.24 7.93 4.62
CA MET A 52 -12.04 8.33 3.23
C MET A 52 -12.46 9.78 2.96
N GLU A 53 -13.33 10.36 3.81
CA GLU A 53 -13.85 11.72 3.65
C GLU A 53 -12.81 12.82 3.90
N ASN A 54 -11.67 12.47 4.51
CA ASN A 54 -10.56 13.41 4.68
C ASN A 54 -9.76 13.53 3.36
N VAL A 55 -10.38 14.18 2.41
CA VAL A 55 -9.93 14.27 1.03
C VAL A 55 -8.65 15.09 0.89
N SER A 56 -8.49 16.19 1.64
CA SER A 56 -7.31 17.06 1.55
C SER A 56 -6.01 16.33 1.86
N LYS A 57 -5.96 15.57 2.95
CA LYS A 57 -4.77 14.77 3.33
C LYS A 57 -4.45 13.64 2.36
N ARG A 58 -5.44 13.20 1.57
CA ARG A 58 -5.26 12.16 0.56
C ARG A 58 -4.82 12.71 -0.78
N SER A 59 -5.10 13.99 -1.04
CA SER A 59 -4.70 14.66 -2.27
C SER A 59 -3.23 15.01 -2.29
N ASP A 60 -2.69 15.33 -1.12
CA ASP A 60 -1.32 15.82 -0.99
C ASP A 60 -0.75 15.40 0.37
N VAL A 61 0.30 14.63 0.36
CA VAL A 61 0.97 14.17 1.58
C VAL A 61 1.53 15.33 2.42
N ARG A 62 1.79 16.47 1.81
CA ARG A 62 2.26 17.69 2.49
C ARG A 62 1.19 18.33 3.37
N GLU A 63 -0.09 17.97 3.19
CA GLU A 63 -1.18 18.35 4.10
C GLU A 63 -1.11 17.59 5.44
N ILE A 64 -0.33 16.51 5.51
CA ILE A 64 -0.03 15.80 6.75
C ILE A 64 1.14 16.48 7.45
N ASP A 65 2.21 16.76 6.71
CA ASP A 65 3.39 17.49 7.18
C ASP A 65 4.05 18.20 5.98
N GLY A 66 4.07 19.53 6.02
CA GLY A 66 4.64 20.37 4.96
C GLY A 66 6.16 20.19 4.76
N SER A 67 6.86 19.49 5.64
CA SER A 67 8.29 19.19 5.50
C SER A 67 8.56 18.03 4.57
N PHE A 68 7.57 17.21 4.22
CA PHE A 68 7.73 16.08 3.33
C PHE A 68 8.15 16.52 1.93
N LYS A 69 9.23 15.92 1.42
CA LYS A 69 9.78 16.20 0.09
C LYS A 69 9.67 15.01 -0.85
N SER A 70 9.61 13.81 -0.31
CA SER A 70 9.57 12.56 -1.07
C SER A 70 8.62 11.55 -0.42
N VAL A 71 8.07 10.69 -1.25
CA VAL A 71 7.25 9.54 -0.84
C VAL A 71 7.95 8.27 -1.25
N ILE A 72 8.09 7.33 -0.32
CA ILE A 72 8.62 5.99 -0.58
C ILE A 72 7.43 5.03 -0.53
N SER A 73 7.16 4.37 -1.66
CA SER A 73 6.11 3.36 -1.81
C SER A 73 6.74 1.97 -1.84
N CYS A 74 6.29 1.11 -0.94
CA CYS A 74 6.76 -0.26 -0.84
C CYS A 74 5.62 -1.23 -1.11
N ALA A 75 5.89 -2.33 -1.81
CA ALA A 75 4.91 -3.36 -2.06
C ALA A 75 5.47 -4.75 -1.70
N ILE A 76 4.58 -5.60 -1.19
CA ILE A 76 4.86 -6.99 -0.87
C ILE A 76 3.85 -7.89 -1.58
N ASN A 77 4.34 -8.97 -2.16
CA ASN A 77 3.49 -9.97 -2.79
C ASN A 77 2.94 -10.92 -1.71
N TYR A 78 1.62 -10.97 -1.57
CA TYR A 78 0.92 -11.89 -0.67
C TYR A 78 0.45 -13.17 -1.34
N ASN A 79 0.78 -13.38 -2.63
CA ASN A 79 0.43 -14.59 -3.36
C ASN A 79 1.38 -15.74 -3.04
N SER A 80 1.23 -16.35 -1.86
CA SER A 80 2.03 -17.51 -1.45
C SER A 80 1.54 -18.80 -2.13
N ILE A 81 2.47 -19.60 -2.61
CA ILE A 81 2.20 -20.85 -3.35
C ILE A 81 1.60 -21.97 -2.47
N ASN A 82 1.72 -21.87 -1.15
CA ASN A 82 1.47 -22.97 -0.23
C ASN A 82 0.03 -23.16 0.25
N ASN A 83 -0.95 -22.38 -0.23
CA ASN A 83 -2.35 -22.55 0.13
C ASN A 83 -3.19 -22.92 -1.09
N GLU A 84 -2.94 -24.10 -1.64
CA GLU A 84 -3.86 -24.74 -2.59
C GLU A 84 -5.14 -25.21 -1.88
N VAL A 85 -6.00 -24.27 -1.53
CA VAL A 85 -7.42 -24.59 -1.60
C VAL A 85 -7.77 -24.45 -3.08
N SER A 86 -7.67 -25.55 -3.81
CA SER A 86 -8.04 -25.56 -5.21
C SER A 86 -9.48 -25.03 -5.33
N SER A 87 -9.72 -24.13 -6.28
CA SER A 87 -11.05 -23.62 -6.60
C SER A 87 -12.10 -24.73 -6.73
N SER A 88 -11.71 -25.89 -7.25
CA SER A 88 -12.54 -27.10 -7.36
C SER A 88 -13.06 -27.63 -6.02
N LYS A 89 -12.26 -27.63 -4.95
CA LYS A 89 -12.71 -28.09 -3.62
C LYS A 89 -13.65 -27.09 -2.93
N ALA A 90 -13.45 -25.79 -3.18
CA ALA A 90 -14.34 -24.74 -2.63
C ALA A 90 -15.73 -24.80 -3.28
N GLU A 91 -15.81 -25.09 -4.58
CA GLU A 91 -17.08 -25.26 -5.31
C GLU A 91 -17.85 -26.50 -4.85
N GLU A 92 -17.19 -27.64 -4.73
CA GLU A 92 -17.81 -28.90 -4.23
C GLU A 92 -18.38 -28.76 -2.81
N GLN A 93 -17.70 -28.01 -1.95
CA GLN A 93 -18.11 -27.87 -0.53
C GLN A 93 -18.96 -26.63 -0.25
N LYS A 94 -19.33 -25.83 -1.26
CA LYS A 94 -20.04 -24.54 -1.09
C LYS A 94 -19.38 -23.62 -0.07
N LEU A 95 -18.05 -23.62 -0.03
CA LEU A 95 -17.28 -22.77 0.87
C LEU A 95 -17.14 -21.36 0.27
N GLY A 96 -17.10 -20.37 1.16
CA GLY A 96 -16.80 -19.00 0.76
C GLY A 96 -15.35 -18.84 0.27
N TRP A 97 -15.12 -17.86 -0.59
CA TRP A 97 -13.79 -17.50 -1.07
C TRP A 97 -13.24 -16.36 -0.21
N ILE A 98 -12.06 -16.57 0.38
CA ILE A 98 -11.35 -15.55 1.16
C ILE A 98 -10.09 -15.14 0.40
N SER A 99 -9.86 -13.83 0.29
CA SER A 99 -8.66 -13.29 -0.33
C SER A 99 -7.39 -13.71 0.41
N ARG A 100 -6.33 -14.03 -0.32
CA ARG A 100 -5.08 -14.55 0.27
C ARG A 100 -4.44 -13.60 1.27
N TYR A 101 -4.55 -12.29 1.08
CA TYR A 101 -4.01 -11.32 2.03
C TYR A 101 -4.64 -11.40 3.43
N ALA A 102 -5.86 -11.94 3.52
CA ALA A 102 -6.59 -12.11 4.77
C ALA A 102 -6.33 -13.48 5.44
N MET A 103 -5.52 -14.34 4.80
CA MET A 103 -5.13 -15.63 5.36
C MET A 103 -3.83 -15.48 6.15
N GLY A 104 -3.79 -16.02 7.38
CA GLY A 104 -2.62 -15.97 8.27
C GLY A 104 -2.63 -14.77 9.21
N ASP A 105 -1.46 -14.31 9.57
CA ASP A 105 -1.29 -13.18 10.49
C ASP A 105 -1.71 -11.85 9.84
N ASP A 106 -2.13 -10.90 10.68
CA ASP A 106 -2.49 -9.56 10.22
C ASP A 106 -1.28 -8.88 9.55
N TYR A 107 -1.42 -8.60 8.26
CA TYR A 107 -0.37 -7.99 7.44
C TYR A 107 0.08 -6.61 7.95
N HIS A 108 -0.77 -5.90 8.70
CA HIS A 108 -0.40 -4.62 9.32
C HIS A 108 0.78 -4.78 10.29
N TYR A 109 0.81 -5.86 11.07
CA TYR A 109 1.92 -6.14 11.98
C TYR A 109 3.18 -6.53 11.21
N ILE A 110 3.05 -7.34 10.18
CA ILE A 110 4.17 -7.80 9.34
C ILE A 110 4.84 -6.60 8.66
N ILE A 111 4.06 -5.80 7.94
CA ILE A 111 4.57 -4.63 7.21
C ILE A 111 5.17 -3.60 8.17
N LYS A 112 4.49 -3.34 9.29
CA LYS A 112 5.00 -2.40 10.30
C LYS A 112 6.34 -2.83 10.91
N LYS A 113 6.55 -4.13 11.09
CA LYS A 113 7.84 -4.69 11.54
C LYS A 113 8.91 -4.51 10.47
N MET A 114 8.59 -4.79 9.20
CA MET A 114 9.51 -4.62 8.07
C MET A 114 9.95 -3.16 7.88
N LEU A 115 9.02 -2.20 8.07
CA LEU A 115 9.32 -0.76 7.96
C LEU A 115 10.16 -0.21 9.14
N LYS A 116 10.29 -0.95 10.23
CA LYS A 116 11.08 -0.56 11.41
C LYS A 116 12.46 -1.21 11.47
N SER A 117 12.71 -2.21 10.63
CA SER A 117 14.00 -2.88 10.53
C SER A 117 15.02 -2.02 9.79
#